data_04e3e46a75c4fb5f782b23efb9a94c2d
#
_entry.id   04e3e46a75c4fb5f782b23efb9a94c2d
#
_cell.length_a   1.000
_cell.length_b   1.000
_cell.length_c   1.000
_cell.angle_alpha   90.00
_cell.angle_beta   90.00
_cell.angle_gamma   90.00
#
_symmetry.space_group_name_H-M   'P 1'
#
loop_
_entity.id
_entity.type
_entity.pdbx_description
1 polymer ?
#
loop_
_entity_poly.entity_id
_entity_poly.type
_entity_poly.pdbx_seq_one_letter_code
_entity_poly.pdbx_strand_id
1 'polypeptide(L)'
;MKTEEYKNKQINICWTPFGYSYSVPLSLGYLKSSLTENRFTNVKVTDFNQDFWHRNKEELGRGLDPFEERYRTILQDVTSWNNPQNYYEKIHTIGQIKDLINEYRDTLLENNPSIIGFCIFNTNIWFTLEVCTALKIKNPDVKILIGGPEATASHYDANHKLKEMIKMNIVDAIVFGEGDITVAEVCETICKEEYDYKSIDGLYYLGEDGEVKNTKWRDFIKDLDNVAIPDYSDIDFSLYQQPEIPIVLSRGCNYSCNYCGVNCIGRKHQILEKSPQNILEE
;
A
#
# COMPACT_ATOMS: atom_id res chain seq x y z
N MET A 1 -5.11 -13.00 32.86
CA MET A 1 -4.52 -12.52 31.60
C MET A 1 -5.30 -13.18 30.47
N LYS A 2 -6.31 -12.50 29.88
CA LYS A 2 -6.79 -12.90 28.56
C LYS A 2 -5.63 -12.61 27.60
N THR A 3 -5.04 -13.64 27.06
CA THR A 3 -4.03 -13.56 26.01
C THR A 3 -4.57 -12.63 24.93
N GLU A 4 -3.73 -11.76 24.42
CA GLU A 4 -4.03 -10.89 23.27
C GLU A 4 -4.15 -11.75 21.99
N GLU A 5 -5.08 -12.69 22.01
CA GLU A 5 -5.28 -13.71 20.97
C GLU A 5 -5.57 -13.06 19.59
N TYR A 6 -6.17 -11.87 19.60
CA TYR A 6 -6.40 -11.08 18.40
C TYR A 6 -5.10 -10.64 17.69
N LYS A 7 -3.97 -10.56 18.41
CA LYS A 7 -2.66 -10.22 17.84
C LYS A 7 -2.08 -11.34 16.94
N ASN A 8 -2.65 -12.53 17.00
CA ASN A 8 -2.25 -13.66 16.14
C ASN A 8 -3.12 -13.79 14.87
N LYS A 9 -4.10 -12.90 14.68
CA LYS A 9 -4.88 -12.86 13.44
C LYS A 9 -3.96 -12.50 12.28
N GLN A 10 -4.12 -13.20 11.15
CA GLN A 10 -3.26 -12.97 9.99
C GLN A 10 -3.54 -11.63 9.33
N ILE A 11 -2.47 -10.89 9.06
CA ILE A 11 -2.46 -9.62 8.33
C ILE A 11 -1.51 -9.76 7.15
N ASN A 12 -2.00 -9.53 5.94
CA ASN A 12 -1.21 -9.48 4.72
C ASN A 12 -1.05 -8.03 4.26
N ILE A 13 0.18 -7.57 4.02
CA ILE A 13 0.47 -6.26 3.41
C ILE A 13 1.07 -6.48 2.03
N CYS A 14 0.52 -5.82 1.03
CA CYS A 14 0.79 -6.15 -0.36
C CYS A 14 1.14 -4.94 -1.20
N TRP A 15 2.00 -5.20 -2.19
CA TRP A 15 2.26 -4.32 -3.31
C TRP A 15 1.86 -5.02 -4.60
N THR A 16 1.00 -4.40 -5.39
CA THR A 16 0.50 -4.96 -6.64
C THR A 16 1.23 -4.41 -7.86
N PRO A 17 1.18 -5.08 -9.02
CA PRO A 17 1.54 -4.43 -10.28
C PRO A 17 0.71 -3.15 -10.49
N PHE A 18 1.19 -2.11 -11.05
CA PHE A 18 2.39 -1.87 -11.79
C PHE A 18 3.26 -0.88 -11.02
N GLY A 19 4.48 -1.25 -10.72
CA GLY A 19 5.44 -0.42 -10.02
C GLY A 19 6.85 -0.63 -10.57
N TYR A 20 7.81 0.11 -10.05
CA TYR A 20 9.21 -0.10 -10.39
C TYR A 20 9.68 -1.48 -9.91
N SER A 21 10.52 -2.15 -10.71
CA SER A 21 11.01 -3.50 -10.46
C SER A 21 12.45 -3.54 -9.93
N TYR A 22 13.07 -2.39 -9.70
CA TYR A 22 14.50 -2.31 -9.35
C TYR A 22 14.77 -2.59 -7.88
N SER A 23 13.92 -2.11 -7.00
CA SER A 23 14.12 -2.23 -5.56
C SER A 23 12.83 -2.58 -4.84
N VAL A 24 12.97 -3.19 -3.66
CA VAL A 24 11.81 -3.52 -2.82
C VAL A 24 11.07 -2.26 -2.37
N PRO A 25 9.72 -2.27 -2.36
CA PRO A 25 8.97 -1.15 -1.83
C PRO A 25 9.23 -0.95 -0.33
N LEU A 26 9.76 0.22 0.04
CA LEU A 26 10.05 0.59 1.43
C LEU A 26 8.85 0.35 2.37
N SER A 27 7.65 0.65 1.91
CA SER A 27 6.44 0.53 2.73
C SER A 27 6.20 -0.88 3.25
N LEU A 28 6.58 -1.94 2.52
CA LEU A 28 6.35 -3.31 2.94
C LEU A 28 7.13 -3.62 4.22
N GLY A 29 8.42 -3.31 4.26
CA GLY A 29 9.26 -3.55 5.42
C GLY A 29 8.86 -2.70 6.63
N TYR A 30 8.64 -1.39 6.43
CA TYR A 30 8.26 -0.49 7.53
C TYR A 30 6.90 -0.84 8.14
N LEU A 31 5.89 -1.17 7.33
CA LEU A 31 4.58 -1.55 7.84
C LEU A 31 4.60 -2.90 8.56
N LYS A 32 5.38 -3.87 8.05
CA LYS A 32 5.58 -5.14 8.76
C LYS A 32 6.19 -4.91 10.13
N SER A 33 7.28 -4.14 10.22
CA SER A 33 7.94 -3.85 11.48
C SER A 33 7.04 -3.08 12.43
N SER A 34 6.31 -2.07 11.96
CA SER A 34 5.36 -1.35 12.79
C SER A 34 4.31 -2.27 13.42
N LEU A 35 3.74 -3.18 12.64
CA LEU A 35 2.79 -4.17 13.15
C LEU A 35 3.44 -5.12 14.16
N THR A 36 4.66 -5.59 13.86
CA THR A 36 5.38 -6.53 14.74
C THR A 36 5.77 -5.88 16.05
N GLU A 37 6.24 -4.64 16.07
CA GLU A 37 6.51 -3.87 17.30
C GLU A 37 5.24 -3.66 18.14
N ASN A 38 4.08 -3.55 17.47
CA ASN A 38 2.77 -3.54 18.12
C ASN A 38 2.26 -4.94 18.48
N ARG A 39 3.16 -5.95 18.48
CA ARG A 39 2.94 -7.34 18.93
C ARG A 39 2.01 -8.18 18.06
N PHE A 40 1.73 -7.78 16.82
CA PHE A 40 1.13 -8.69 15.85
C PHE A 40 2.14 -9.76 15.46
N THR A 41 1.78 -11.03 15.60
CA THR A 41 2.71 -12.16 15.42
C THR A 41 2.56 -12.88 14.10
N ASN A 42 1.50 -12.57 13.33
CA ASN A 42 1.21 -13.22 12.06
C ASN A 42 1.02 -12.17 10.96
N VAL A 43 2.12 -11.50 10.63
CA VAL A 43 2.18 -10.47 9.59
C VAL A 43 3.01 -10.97 8.43
N LYS A 44 2.44 -10.94 7.22
CA LYS A 44 3.12 -11.31 5.97
C LYS A 44 3.15 -10.13 5.01
N VAL A 45 4.27 -9.92 4.33
CA VAL A 45 4.37 -8.97 3.23
C VAL A 45 4.61 -9.67 1.91
N THR A 46 4.01 -9.15 0.84
CA THR A 46 4.14 -9.75 -0.49
C THR A 46 4.27 -8.67 -1.56
N ASP A 47 5.28 -8.78 -2.40
CA ASP A 47 5.46 -7.95 -3.58
C ASP A 47 5.02 -8.71 -4.84
N PHE A 48 3.75 -8.56 -5.22
CA PHE A 48 3.22 -9.14 -6.45
C PHE A 48 3.74 -8.45 -7.72
N ASN A 49 4.25 -7.24 -7.60
CA ASN A 49 4.85 -6.56 -8.72
C ASN A 49 6.13 -7.26 -9.19
N GLN A 50 6.94 -7.77 -8.24
CA GLN A 50 8.13 -8.56 -8.58
C GLN A 50 7.76 -9.91 -9.19
N ASP A 51 6.77 -10.60 -8.64
CA ASP A 51 6.26 -11.84 -9.24
C ASP A 51 5.80 -11.61 -10.68
N PHE A 52 5.03 -10.52 -10.90
CA PHE A 52 4.59 -10.13 -12.24
C PHE A 52 5.76 -9.90 -13.20
N TRP A 53 6.77 -9.13 -12.80
CA TRP A 53 7.94 -8.84 -13.61
C TRP A 53 8.77 -10.09 -13.89
N HIS A 54 8.98 -10.91 -12.88
CA HIS A 54 9.76 -12.15 -13.01
C HIS A 54 9.13 -13.13 -14.03
N ARG A 55 7.81 -13.32 -13.96
CA ARG A 55 7.07 -14.19 -14.88
C ARG A 55 7.09 -13.69 -16.32
N ASN A 56 7.04 -12.40 -16.52
CA ASN A 56 6.97 -11.79 -17.84
C ASN A 56 8.35 -11.44 -18.43
N LYS A 57 9.44 -11.73 -17.72
CA LYS A 57 10.81 -11.38 -18.10
C LYS A 57 11.23 -11.95 -19.46
N GLU A 58 10.79 -13.16 -19.80
CA GLU A 58 11.13 -13.83 -21.06
C GLU A 58 10.34 -13.28 -22.24
N GLU A 59 9.05 -12.94 -22.04
CA GLU A 59 8.20 -12.36 -23.09
C GLU A 59 8.57 -10.91 -23.41
N LEU A 60 9.13 -10.21 -22.43
CA LEU A 60 9.49 -8.80 -22.54
C LEU A 60 10.89 -8.56 -23.14
N GLY A 61 11.65 -9.65 -23.42
CA GLY A 61 12.92 -9.62 -24.16
C GLY A 61 14.13 -9.29 -23.28
N ARG A 62 15.24 -9.96 -23.58
CA ARG A 62 16.51 -9.76 -22.87
C ARG A 62 17.07 -8.35 -23.13
N GLY A 63 17.20 -7.55 -22.10
CA GLY A 63 18.07 -6.38 -22.10
C GLY A 63 17.39 -5.02 -22.09
N LEU A 64 16.10 -4.94 -22.19
CA LEU A 64 15.35 -3.70 -21.95
C LEU A 64 14.56 -3.87 -20.66
N ASP A 65 14.55 -2.81 -19.86
CA ASP A 65 13.55 -2.70 -18.82
C ASP A 65 12.17 -2.92 -19.50
N PRO A 66 11.43 -3.98 -19.16
CA PRO A 66 10.12 -4.22 -19.76
C PRO A 66 9.18 -3.04 -19.59
N PHE A 67 9.45 -2.22 -18.58
CA PHE A 67 8.83 -0.95 -18.36
C PHE A 67 9.16 0.06 -19.47
N GLU A 68 10.34 0.00 -20.08
CA GLU A 68 10.74 1.02 -21.02
C GLU A 68 10.06 0.94 -22.38
N GLU A 69 9.80 -0.21 -22.95
CA GLU A 69 9.34 -0.26 -24.35
C GLU A 69 7.83 -0.53 -24.51
N ARG A 70 7.28 -1.51 -23.80
CA ARG A 70 5.85 -1.85 -23.91
C ARG A 70 4.99 -1.02 -22.98
N TYR A 71 5.53 -0.65 -21.82
CA TYR A 71 4.89 0.20 -20.84
C TYR A 71 5.30 1.66 -20.96
N ARG A 72 6.39 2.02 -21.63
CA ARG A 72 6.72 3.40 -21.96
C ARG A 72 5.56 4.04 -22.75
N THR A 73 4.95 3.32 -23.67
CA THR A 73 3.76 3.77 -24.39
C THR A 73 2.54 3.87 -23.45
N ILE A 74 2.41 2.96 -22.50
CA ILE A 74 1.33 2.96 -21.50
C ILE A 74 1.64 3.99 -20.40
N LEU A 75 2.90 4.12 -19.97
CA LEU A 75 3.33 5.05 -18.91
C LEU A 75 3.58 6.47 -19.43
N GLN A 76 3.97 6.65 -20.67
CA GLN A 76 4.10 7.99 -21.27
C GLN A 76 2.74 8.66 -21.48
N ASP A 77 1.68 7.88 -21.55
CA ASP A 77 0.33 8.40 -21.51
C ASP A 77 -0.16 8.49 -20.06
N VAL A 78 0.53 9.30 -19.26
CA VAL A 78 0.19 9.56 -17.83
C VAL A 78 -1.27 10.02 -17.69
N THR A 79 -1.86 10.58 -18.77
CA THR A 79 -3.28 10.92 -18.82
C THR A 79 -4.19 9.68 -18.87
N SER A 80 -3.67 8.52 -19.30
CA SER A 80 -4.44 7.27 -19.35
C SER A 80 -4.59 6.59 -17.98
N TRP A 81 -3.69 6.84 -17.05
CA TRP A 81 -3.72 6.23 -15.72
C TRP A 81 -4.87 6.75 -14.85
N ASN A 82 -5.25 7.99 -15.04
CA ASN A 82 -6.41 8.59 -14.40
C ASN A 82 -7.72 8.30 -15.14
N ASN A 83 -7.66 7.62 -16.29
CA ASN A 83 -8.82 7.26 -17.07
C ASN A 83 -9.03 5.74 -17.02
N PRO A 84 -10.07 5.26 -16.28
CA PRO A 84 -10.36 3.84 -16.17
C PRO A 84 -10.59 3.18 -17.54
N GLN A 85 -11.15 3.89 -18.51
CA GLN A 85 -11.42 3.35 -19.83
C GLN A 85 -10.14 2.98 -20.57
N ASN A 86 -9.09 3.81 -20.48
CA ASN A 86 -7.80 3.51 -21.07
C ASN A 86 -7.07 2.34 -20.36
N TYR A 87 -7.21 2.22 -19.04
CA TYR A 87 -6.73 1.06 -18.29
C TYR A 87 -7.43 -0.21 -18.82
N TYR A 88 -8.75 -0.22 -18.86
CA TYR A 88 -9.52 -1.38 -19.31
C TYR A 88 -9.26 -1.71 -20.77
N GLU A 89 -9.16 -0.74 -21.67
CA GLU A 89 -8.90 -0.99 -23.10
C GLU A 89 -7.48 -1.51 -23.37
N LYS A 90 -6.47 -1.03 -22.63
CA LYS A 90 -5.06 -1.35 -22.88
C LYS A 90 -4.56 -2.54 -22.07
N ILE A 91 -4.98 -2.67 -20.82
CA ILE A 91 -4.46 -3.68 -19.91
C ILE A 91 -5.29 -4.96 -19.96
N HIS A 92 -6.60 -4.88 -20.11
CA HIS A 92 -7.43 -6.06 -20.33
C HIS A 92 -7.13 -6.80 -21.65
N THR A 93 -6.50 -6.14 -22.62
CA THR A 93 -6.03 -6.78 -23.85
C THR A 93 -4.73 -7.54 -23.69
N ILE A 94 -4.00 -7.32 -22.57
CA ILE A 94 -2.89 -8.18 -22.17
C ILE A 94 -3.53 -9.44 -21.60
N GLY A 95 -3.70 -10.47 -22.44
CA GLY A 95 -4.25 -11.76 -22.01
C GLY A 95 -3.54 -12.25 -20.75
N GLN A 96 -4.30 -12.83 -19.82
CA GLN A 96 -3.87 -13.31 -18.50
C GLN A 96 -4.01 -12.34 -17.32
N ILE A 97 -4.27 -11.04 -17.47
CA ILE A 97 -4.44 -10.16 -16.28
C ILE A 97 -5.59 -10.62 -15.40
N LYS A 98 -6.69 -11.09 -15.98
CA LYS A 98 -7.82 -11.60 -15.19
C LYS A 98 -7.45 -12.87 -14.42
N ASP A 99 -6.67 -13.75 -15.02
CA ASP A 99 -6.19 -14.97 -14.36
C ASP A 99 -5.20 -14.62 -13.26
N LEU A 100 -4.34 -13.65 -13.50
CA LEU A 100 -3.39 -13.12 -12.53
C LEU A 100 -4.09 -12.47 -11.31
N ILE A 101 -5.13 -11.69 -11.54
CA ILE A 101 -5.96 -11.11 -10.46
C ILE A 101 -6.59 -12.23 -9.61
N ASN A 102 -7.11 -13.28 -10.25
CA ASN A 102 -7.67 -14.42 -9.55
C ASN A 102 -6.61 -15.18 -8.74
N GLU A 103 -5.43 -15.40 -9.31
CA GLU A 103 -4.30 -16.04 -8.62
C GLU A 103 -3.85 -15.24 -7.40
N TYR A 104 -3.64 -13.92 -7.56
CA TYR A 104 -3.24 -13.06 -6.44
C TYR A 104 -4.32 -13.00 -5.35
N ARG A 105 -5.60 -12.94 -5.74
CA ARG A 105 -6.70 -13.07 -4.80
C ARG A 105 -6.62 -14.36 -3.99
N ASP A 106 -6.43 -15.49 -4.66
CA ASP A 106 -6.42 -16.81 -4.00
C ASP A 106 -5.19 -16.94 -3.08
N THR A 107 -4.01 -16.49 -3.52
CA THR A 107 -2.81 -16.42 -2.69
C THR A 107 -3.02 -15.53 -1.44
N LEU A 108 -3.66 -14.37 -1.61
CA LEU A 108 -3.94 -13.46 -0.50
C LEU A 108 -4.94 -14.02 0.51
N LEU A 109 -5.86 -14.87 0.08
CA LEU A 109 -6.84 -15.51 0.95
C LEU A 109 -6.34 -16.81 1.62
N GLU A 110 -5.13 -17.25 1.29
CA GLU A 110 -4.52 -18.39 1.98
C GLU A 110 -4.46 -18.14 3.49
N ASN A 111 -4.74 -19.19 4.27
CA ASN A 111 -4.81 -19.15 5.73
C ASN A 111 -5.84 -18.17 6.32
N ASN A 112 -6.81 -17.72 5.52
CA ASN A 112 -7.96 -16.93 5.95
C ASN A 112 -7.56 -15.64 6.71
N PRO A 113 -6.87 -14.70 6.09
CA PRO A 113 -6.44 -13.46 6.74
C PRO A 113 -7.63 -12.62 7.21
N SER A 114 -7.46 -11.96 8.34
CA SER A 114 -8.44 -11.00 8.84
C SER A 114 -8.35 -9.66 8.12
N ILE A 115 -7.12 -9.28 7.70
CA ILE A 115 -6.84 -7.99 7.08
C ILE A 115 -5.90 -8.18 5.89
N ILE A 116 -6.21 -7.48 4.79
CA ILE A 116 -5.31 -7.33 3.65
C ILE A 116 -5.11 -5.84 3.41
N GLY A 117 -3.87 -5.37 3.52
CA GLY A 117 -3.47 -3.98 3.29
C GLY A 117 -2.76 -3.82 1.96
N PHE A 118 -3.05 -2.74 1.24
CA PHE A 118 -2.39 -2.39 -0.01
C PHE A 118 -1.75 -1.02 0.08
N CYS A 119 -0.49 -0.92 -0.37
CA CYS A 119 0.17 0.35 -0.58
C CYS A 119 0.02 0.74 -2.05
N ILE A 120 -0.60 1.91 -2.30
CA ILE A 120 -0.94 2.33 -3.66
C ILE A 120 -0.28 3.63 -4.09
N PHE A 121 0.08 3.61 -5.36
CA PHE A 121 0.47 4.76 -6.17
C PHE A 121 -0.52 4.93 -7.32
N ASN A 122 -0.41 6.01 -8.05
CA ASN A 122 -1.22 6.23 -9.25
C ASN A 122 -1.00 5.14 -10.31
N THR A 123 0.14 4.45 -10.30
CA THR A 123 0.49 3.43 -11.29
C THR A 123 -0.21 2.09 -11.07
N ASN A 124 -0.45 1.70 -9.81
CA ASN A 124 -1.02 0.39 -9.48
C ASN A 124 -2.47 0.44 -8.98
N ILE A 125 -3.07 1.63 -8.87
CA ILE A 125 -4.39 1.77 -8.24
C ILE A 125 -5.47 0.93 -8.90
N TRP A 126 -5.56 0.92 -10.23
CA TRP A 126 -6.64 0.20 -10.94
C TRP A 126 -6.53 -1.30 -10.76
N PHE A 127 -5.31 -1.84 -10.92
CA PHE A 127 -5.06 -3.26 -10.67
C PHE A 127 -5.39 -3.64 -9.23
N THR A 128 -4.97 -2.81 -8.28
CA THR A 128 -5.29 -3.03 -6.85
C THR A 128 -6.78 -3.06 -6.61
N LEU A 129 -7.55 -2.13 -7.18
CA LEU A 129 -9.00 -2.08 -6.98
C LEU A 129 -9.72 -3.29 -7.59
N GLU A 130 -9.22 -3.85 -8.70
CA GLU A 130 -9.74 -5.12 -9.24
C GLU A 130 -9.44 -6.30 -8.30
N VAL A 131 -8.23 -6.36 -7.74
CA VAL A 131 -7.89 -7.39 -6.73
C VAL A 131 -8.76 -7.24 -5.49
N CYS A 132 -8.97 -6.01 -4.98
CA CYS A 132 -9.86 -5.75 -3.84
C CYS A 132 -11.29 -6.20 -4.13
N THR A 133 -11.80 -5.91 -5.32
CA THR A 133 -13.14 -6.34 -5.75
C THR A 133 -13.24 -7.87 -5.79
N ALA A 134 -12.24 -8.53 -6.39
CA ALA A 134 -12.19 -10.00 -6.45
C ALA A 134 -12.10 -10.63 -5.05
N LEU A 135 -11.34 -10.03 -4.13
CA LEU A 135 -11.26 -10.45 -2.73
C LEU A 135 -12.61 -10.39 -2.03
N LYS A 136 -13.32 -9.26 -2.14
CA LYS A 136 -14.65 -9.06 -1.50
C LYS A 136 -15.72 -9.97 -2.09
N ILE A 137 -15.67 -10.24 -3.38
CA ILE A 137 -16.58 -11.23 -4.02
C ILE A 137 -16.34 -12.63 -3.45
N LYS A 138 -15.08 -13.01 -3.23
CA LYS A 138 -14.71 -14.36 -2.75
C LYS A 138 -14.88 -14.52 -1.25
N ASN A 139 -14.48 -13.51 -0.48
CA ASN A 139 -14.60 -13.45 0.98
C ASN A 139 -15.05 -12.04 1.41
N PRO A 140 -16.39 -11.82 1.60
CA PRO A 140 -16.91 -10.52 1.99
C PRO A 140 -16.43 -10.03 3.37
N ASP A 141 -16.02 -10.95 4.25
CA ASP A 141 -15.68 -10.65 5.64
C ASP A 141 -14.22 -10.14 5.79
N VAL A 142 -13.34 -10.44 4.84
CA VAL A 142 -11.97 -9.94 4.88
C VAL A 142 -11.94 -8.42 4.87
N LYS A 143 -11.15 -7.83 5.77
CA LYS A 143 -11.00 -6.37 5.84
C LYS A 143 -9.90 -5.89 4.92
N ILE A 144 -10.22 -4.90 4.10
CA ILE A 144 -9.31 -4.33 3.11
C ILE A 144 -8.93 -2.92 3.52
N LEU A 145 -7.62 -2.69 3.70
CA LEU A 145 -7.03 -1.40 3.98
C LEU A 145 -6.25 -0.90 2.77
N ILE A 146 -6.35 0.38 2.48
CA ILE A 146 -5.55 1.03 1.43
C ILE A 146 -4.78 2.18 2.04
N GLY A 147 -3.47 2.25 1.76
CA GLY A 147 -2.58 3.34 2.15
C GLY A 147 -1.66 3.76 1.01
N GLY A 148 -0.73 4.67 1.30
CA GLY A 148 0.28 5.13 0.35
C GLY A 148 0.01 6.50 -0.26
N PRO A 149 0.86 6.93 -1.20
CA PRO A 149 0.79 8.28 -1.78
C PRO A 149 -0.54 8.61 -2.46
N GLU A 150 -1.13 7.67 -3.19
CA GLU A 150 -2.42 7.89 -3.86
C GLU A 150 -3.59 7.95 -2.85
N ALA A 151 -3.52 7.15 -1.79
CA ALA A 151 -4.47 7.24 -0.67
C ALA A 151 -4.40 8.62 0.01
N THR A 152 -3.19 9.14 0.20
CA THR A 152 -2.97 10.48 0.75
C THR A 152 -3.47 11.58 -0.20
N ALA A 153 -3.23 11.45 -1.52
CA ALA A 153 -3.72 12.37 -2.53
C ALA A 153 -5.26 12.44 -2.55
N SER A 154 -5.94 11.34 -2.23
CA SER A 154 -7.40 11.29 -2.15
C SER A 154 -7.99 12.27 -1.11
N HIS A 155 -7.18 12.73 -0.16
CA HIS A 155 -7.62 13.72 0.84
C HIS A 155 -7.96 15.08 0.21
N TYR A 156 -7.30 15.41 -0.89
CA TYR A 156 -7.46 16.69 -1.58
C TYR A 156 -8.49 16.64 -2.71
N ASP A 157 -9.04 15.48 -3.01
CA ASP A 157 -10.08 15.29 -4.02
C ASP A 157 -11.34 14.69 -3.38
N ALA A 158 -12.40 15.49 -3.29
CA ALA A 158 -13.67 15.06 -2.70
C ALA A 158 -14.32 13.90 -3.46
N ASN A 159 -14.08 13.82 -4.76
CA ASN A 159 -14.67 12.82 -5.67
C ASN A 159 -13.70 11.69 -6.01
N HIS A 160 -12.63 11.54 -5.24
CA HIS A 160 -11.63 10.51 -5.51
C HIS A 160 -12.25 9.10 -5.46
N LYS A 161 -11.93 8.28 -6.47
CA LYS A 161 -12.47 6.92 -6.64
C LYS A 161 -12.33 6.01 -5.42
N LEU A 162 -11.31 6.19 -4.60
CA LEU A 162 -11.15 5.40 -3.37
C LEU A 162 -12.31 5.60 -2.38
N LYS A 163 -12.90 6.79 -2.33
CA LYS A 163 -14.05 7.07 -1.48
C LYS A 163 -15.30 6.33 -1.96
N GLU A 164 -15.47 6.17 -3.27
CA GLU A 164 -16.53 5.33 -3.84
C GLU A 164 -16.33 3.85 -3.46
N MET A 165 -15.08 3.37 -3.42
CA MET A 165 -14.79 2.00 -2.99
C MET A 165 -15.18 1.73 -1.53
N ILE A 166 -15.07 2.74 -0.65
CA ILE A 166 -15.60 2.65 0.72
C ILE A 166 -17.13 2.54 0.69
N LYS A 167 -17.84 3.39 -0.06
CA LYS A 167 -19.31 3.34 -0.18
C LYS A 167 -19.81 2.01 -0.72
N MET A 168 -19.04 1.38 -1.60
CA MET A 168 -19.35 0.07 -2.17
C MET A 168 -18.94 -1.11 -1.26
N ASN A 169 -18.40 -0.87 -0.07
CA ASN A 169 -17.86 -1.87 0.84
C ASN A 169 -16.74 -2.74 0.22
N ILE A 170 -16.04 -2.24 -0.78
CA ILE A 170 -14.86 -2.91 -1.38
C ILE A 170 -13.60 -2.61 -0.55
N VAL A 171 -13.51 -1.41 0.02
CA VAL A 171 -12.44 -0.98 0.91
C VAL A 171 -13.05 -0.61 2.25
N ASP A 172 -12.51 -1.15 3.34
CA ASP A 172 -13.03 -0.91 4.70
C ASP A 172 -12.48 0.39 5.30
N ALA A 173 -11.21 0.71 5.05
CA ALA A 173 -10.62 1.99 5.44
C ALA A 173 -9.47 2.41 4.52
N ILE A 174 -9.26 3.74 4.43
CA ILE A 174 -8.15 4.35 3.71
C ILE A 174 -7.28 5.09 4.72
N VAL A 175 -6.00 4.73 4.76
CA VAL A 175 -4.98 5.39 5.59
C VAL A 175 -4.33 6.51 4.78
N PHE A 176 -4.46 7.75 5.21
CA PHE A 176 -3.81 8.90 4.60
C PHE A 176 -2.76 9.53 5.52
N GLY A 177 -1.74 10.15 4.93
CA GLY A 177 -0.58 10.67 5.65
C GLY A 177 0.45 9.58 5.96
N GLU A 178 1.15 9.70 7.07
CA GLU A 178 2.13 8.72 7.52
C GLU A 178 1.42 7.51 8.14
N GLY A 179 1.63 6.33 7.55
CA GLY A 179 0.92 5.12 7.93
C GLY A 179 1.54 4.34 9.08
N ASP A 180 2.76 4.68 9.48
CA ASP A 180 3.54 3.89 10.43
C ASP A 180 2.78 3.56 11.75
N ILE A 181 2.12 4.54 12.33
CA ILE A 181 1.34 4.37 13.56
C ILE A 181 -0.10 3.97 13.24
N THR A 182 -0.71 4.63 12.27
CA THR A 182 -2.14 4.44 11.94
C THR A 182 -2.45 3.00 11.55
N VAL A 183 -1.55 2.31 10.83
CA VAL A 183 -1.78 0.92 10.41
C VAL A 183 -1.92 -0.02 11.61
N ALA A 184 -1.12 0.17 12.66
CA ALA A 184 -1.19 -0.67 13.84
C ALA A 184 -2.49 -0.45 14.62
N GLU A 185 -2.91 0.81 14.79
CA GLU A 185 -4.15 1.17 15.49
C GLU A 185 -5.40 0.64 14.75
N VAL A 186 -5.46 0.81 13.42
CA VAL A 186 -6.60 0.32 12.65
C VAL A 186 -6.65 -1.21 12.60
N CYS A 187 -5.49 -1.87 12.48
CA CYS A 187 -5.43 -3.33 12.55
C CYS A 187 -5.86 -3.84 13.93
N GLU A 188 -5.49 -3.16 15.01
CA GLU A 188 -5.90 -3.52 16.35
C GLU A 188 -7.41 -3.45 16.53
N THR A 189 -8.02 -2.33 16.13
CA THR A 189 -9.48 -2.13 16.19
C THR A 189 -10.24 -3.19 15.39
N ILE A 190 -9.77 -3.52 14.20
CA ILE A 190 -10.36 -4.58 13.36
C ILE A 190 -10.20 -5.95 14.00
N CYS A 191 -9.00 -6.28 14.47
CA CYS A 191 -8.72 -7.58 15.07
C CYS A 191 -9.46 -7.80 16.38
N LYS A 192 -9.77 -6.75 17.13
CA LYS A 192 -10.63 -6.77 18.32
C LYS A 192 -12.13 -6.80 17.99
N GLU A 193 -12.50 -6.56 16.73
CA GLU A 193 -13.90 -6.44 16.28
C GLU A 193 -14.66 -5.27 16.93
N GLU A 194 -13.92 -4.23 17.33
CA GLU A 194 -14.48 -3.03 17.97
C GLU A 194 -14.94 -1.98 16.95
N TYR A 195 -14.24 -1.87 15.82
CA TYR A 195 -14.52 -0.98 14.68
C TYR A 195 -14.69 0.50 15.03
N ASP A 196 -14.10 0.96 16.15
CA ASP A 196 -14.11 2.38 16.53
C ASP A 196 -13.01 3.15 15.77
N TYR A 197 -13.33 3.52 14.54
CA TYR A 197 -12.40 4.29 13.71
C TYR A 197 -12.32 5.78 14.09
N LYS A 198 -13.27 6.30 14.87
CA LYS A 198 -13.38 7.75 15.20
C LYS A 198 -12.20 8.24 16.02
N SER A 199 -11.60 7.35 16.81
CA SER A 199 -10.46 7.64 17.70
C SER A 199 -9.10 7.58 17.01
N ILE A 200 -9.04 7.08 15.76
CA ILE A 200 -7.79 6.84 15.02
C ILE A 200 -7.56 7.97 14.02
N ASP A 201 -6.48 8.74 14.17
CA ASP A 201 -6.12 9.80 13.24
C ASP A 201 -5.64 9.24 11.88
N GLY A 202 -5.97 9.94 10.80
CA GLY A 202 -5.46 9.62 9.45
C GLY A 202 -6.28 8.58 8.68
N LEU A 203 -7.60 8.47 8.92
CA LEU A 203 -8.48 7.49 8.27
C LEU A 203 -9.65 8.10 7.50
N TYR A 204 -10.01 7.45 6.39
CA TYR A 204 -11.35 7.45 5.81
C TYR A 204 -12.01 6.10 6.06
N TYR A 205 -13.30 6.12 6.39
CA TYR A 205 -14.10 4.91 6.66
C TYR A 205 -15.59 5.18 6.38
N LEU A 206 -16.41 4.13 6.31
CA LEU A 206 -17.86 4.25 6.17
C LEU A 206 -18.50 4.52 7.54
N GLY A 207 -19.19 5.65 7.66
CA GLY A 207 -19.96 5.97 8.84
C GLY A 207 -21.25 5.16 8.95
N GLU A 208 -21.85 5.12 10.13
CA GLU A 208 -23.13 4.43 10.39
C GLU A 208 -24.31 4.98 9.55
N ASP A 209 -24.18 6.23 9.10
CA ASP A 209 -25.12 6.90 8.20
C ASP A 209 -24.94 6.54 6.72
N GLY A 210 -23.99 5.65 6.40
CA GLY A 210 -23.66 5.26 5.03
C GLY A 210 -22.81 6.27 4.27
N GLU A 211 -22.36 7.34 4.92
CA GLU A 211 -21.49 8.35 4.32
C GLU A 211 -20.03 8.12 4.69
N VAL A 212 -19.14 8.46 3.74
CA VAL A 212 -17.69 8.40 3.99
C VAL A 212 -17.29 9.50 4.97
N LYS A 213 -16.72 9.10 6.09
CA LYS A 213 -16.17 9.98 7.11
C LYS A 213 -14.65 9.99 7.03
N ASN A 214 -14.07 11.08 7.52
CA ASN A 214 -12.63 11.14 7.79
C ASN A 214 -12.36 11.58 9.22
N THR A 215 -11.27 11.10 9.76
CA THR A 215 -10.74 11.53 11.04
C THR A 215 -9.78 12.72 10.86
N LYS A 216 -9.24 13.21 11.95
CA LYS A 216 -8.23 14.26 11.93
C LYS A 216 -6.96 13.77 11.20
N TRP A 217 -6.26 14.67 10.52
CA TRP A 217 -4.92 14.39 10.03
C TRP A 217 -3.99 14.05 11.19
N ARG A 218 -3.27 12.93 11.10
CA ARG A 218 -2.31 12.54 12.14
C ARG A 218 -1.13 13.51 12.18
N ASP A 219 -0.73 13.90 13.38
CA ASP A 219 0.49 14.67 13.55
C ASP A 219 1.70 13.87 13.05
N PHE A 220 2.62 14.56 12.38
CA PHE A 220 3.81 13.92 11.84
C PHE A 220 4.70 13.34 12.94
N ILE A 221 5.35 12.21 12.63
CA ILE A 221 6.42 11.65 13.47
C ILE A 221 7.49 12.73 13.64
N LYS A 222 7.84 13.04 14.88
CA LYS A 222 8.79 14.11 15.22
C LYS A 222 10.23 13.65 15.31
N ASP A 223 10.43 12.35 15.51
CA ASP A 223 11.73 11.72 15.65
C ASP A 223 11.73 10.43 14.81
N LEU A 224 12.56 10.40 13.78
CA LEU A 224 12.63 9.25 12.86
C LEU A 224 13.37 8.05 13.47
N ASP A 225 14.12 8.24 14.55
CA ASP A 225 14.76 7.13 15.26
C ASP A 225 13.75 6.27 16.02
N ASN A 226 12.52 6.78 16.21
CA ASN A 226 11.40 6.02 16.76
C ASN A 226 10.59 5.26 15.69
N VAL A 227 10.98 5.33 14.42
CA VAL A 227 10.37 4.52 13.37
C VAL A 227 11.05 3.15 13.34
N ALA A 228 10.24 2.10 13.34
CA ALA A 228 10.74 0.73 13.30
C ALA A 228 11.74 0.51 12.15
N ILE A 229 12.77 -0.29 12.39
CA ILE A 229 13.68 -0.77 11.34
C ILE A 229 12.90 -1.70 10.41
N PRO A 230 12.97 -1.54 9.08
CA PRO A 230 12.13 -2.31 8.17
C PRO A 230 12.48 -3.79 8.14
N ASP A 231 11.48 -4.66 8.18
CA ASP A 231 11.61 -6.12 8.09
C ASP A 231 11.20 -6.61 6.70
N TYR A 232 12.17 -7.08 5.93
CA TYR A 232 12.00 -7.66 4.60
C TYR A 232 12.17 -9.19 4.58
N SER A 233 12.06 -9.86 5.71
CA SER A 233 12.32 -11.31 5.81
C SER A 233 11.40 -12.19 4.95
N ASP A 234 10.25 -11.68 4.52
CA ASP A 234 9.33 -12.39 3.60
C ASP A 234 9.68 -12.17 2.11
N ILE A 235 10.62 -11.30 1.80
CA ILE A 235 10.93 -10.87 0.44
C ILE A 235 12.05 -11.74 -0.16
N ASP A 236 11.78 -12.30 -1.33
CA ASP A 236 12.81 -12.97 -2.12
C ASP A 236 13.57 -11.98 -3.00
N PHE A 237 14.73 -11.53 -2.53
CA PHE A 237 15.56 -10.57 -3.24
C PHE A 237 16.14 -11.11 -4.58
N SER A 238 16.13 -12.42 -4.80
CA SER A 238 16.59 -13.01 -6.07
C SER A 238 15.68 -12.67 -7.26
N LEU A 239 14.45 -12.26 -6.99
CA LEU A 239 13.49 -11.85 -8.01
C LEU A 239 13.74 -10.44 -8.54
N TYR A 240 14.52 -9.62 -7.81
CA TYR A 240 14.80 -8.24 -8.20
C TYR A 240 15.98 -8.15 -9.18
N GLN A 241 15.92 -7.21 -10.10
CA GLN A 241 17.00 -6.97 -11.05
C GLN A 241 18.28 -6.48 -10.37
N GLN A 242 18.10 -5.67 -9.33
CA GLN A 242 19.16 -5.19 -8.46
C GLN A 242 18.74 -5.49 -7.03
N PRO A 243 19.45 -6.36 -6.31
CA PRO A 243 19.11 -6.71 -4.93
C PRO A 243 19.51 -5.58 -3.97
N GLU A 244 18.96 -4.38 -4.20
CA GLU A 244 19.21 -3.21 -3.37
C GLU A 244 18.09 -3.06 -2.35
N ILE A 245 18.46 -2.83 -1.09
CA ILE A 245 17.53 -2.48 -0.04
C ILE A 245 17.57 -0.96 0.11
N PRO A 246 16.48 -0.25 -0.21
CA PRO A 246 16.43 1.18 0.01
C PRO A 246 16.29 1.49 1.50
N ILE A 247 16.95 2.54 1.98
CA ILE A 247 16.86 3.04 3.35
C ILE A 247 16.34 4.46 3.38
N VAL A 248 15.64 4.83 4.47
CA VAL A 248 15.12 6.19 4.68
C VAL A 248 16.06 6.96 5.58
N LEU A 249 16.83 7.87 5.01
CA LEU A 249 17.72 8.75 5.76
C LEU A 249 16.98 9.97 6.34
N SER A 250 15.95 10.44 5.65
CA SER A 250 15.19 11.63 6.05
C SER A 250 13.77 11.60 5.50
N ARG A 251 12.87 12.35 6.13
CA ARG A 251 11.51 12.63 5.64
C ARG A 251 11.26 14.13 5.59
N GLY A 252 10.55 14.56 4.54
CA GLY A 252 10.20 15.98 4.34
C GLY A 252 11.03 16.65 3.26
N CYS A 253 10.81 17.94 3.07
CA CYS A 253 11.51 18.75 2.08
C CYS A 253 11.46 20.23 2.45
N ASN A 254 12.56 20.94 2.23
CA ASN A 254 12.64 22.38 2.47
C ASN A 254 12.00 23.24 1.35
N TYR A 255 11.63 22.62 0.24
CA TYR A 255 11.06 23.32 -0.91
C TYR A 255 9.54 23.22 -0.95
N SER A 256 8.91 24.14 -1.70
CA SER A 256 7.45 24.19 -1.89
C SER A 256 7.10 24.17 -3.38
N CYS A 257 7.68 23.26 -4.16
CA CYS A 257 7.44 23.14 -5.59
C CYS A 257 5.96 22.84 -5.87
N ASN A 258 5.33 23.62 -6.75
CA ASN A 258 3.88 23.55 -7.01
C ASN A 258 3.40 22.21 -7.60
N TYR A 259 4.29 21.44 -8.18
CA TYR A 259 4.01 20.14 -8.79
C TYR A 259 4.35 18.95 -7.89
N CYS A 260 4.88 19.19 -6.71
CA CYS A 260 5.43 18.13 -5.87
C CYS A 260 4.38 17.57 -4.89
N GLY A 261 4.16 16.25 -4.93
CA GLY A 261 3.27 15.54 -4.01
C GLY A 261 3.67 15.66 -2.54
N VAL A 262 4.97 15.88 -2.22
CA VAL A 262 5.43 16.11 -0.84
C VAL A 262 4.76 17.33 -0.20
N ASN A 263 4.40 18.34 -1.00
CA ASN A 263 3.64 19.50 -0.52
C ASN A 263 2.21 19.13 -0.08
N CYS A 264 1.65 18.08 -0.68
CA CYS A 264 0.33 17.57 -0.32
C CYS A 264 0.36 16.82 1.01
N ILE A 265 1.51 16.24 1.39
CA ILE A 265 1.66 15.51 2.64
C ILE A 265 1.82 16.47 3.84
N GLY A 266 1.97 17.78 3.60
CA GLY A 266 1.98 18.80 4.65
C GLY A 266 3.33 19.01 5.36
N ARG A 267 4.39 18.23 5.07
CA ARG A 267 5.75 18.44 5.62
C ARG A 267 6.52 19.54 4.90
N LYS A 268 5.87 20.68 4.65
CA LYS A 268 6.53 21.85 4.05
C LYS A 268 7.57 22.42 4.99
N HIS A 269 8.76 22.70 4.43
CA HIS A 269 9.87 23.34 5.15
C HIS A 269 10.35 22.60 6.40
N GLN A 270 10.08 21.28 6.49
CA GLN A 270 10.56 20.44 7.57
C GLN A 270 11.28 19.22 6.97
N ILE A 271 12.56 19.09 7.26
CA ILE A 271 13.31 17.86 7.05
C ILE A 271 13.57 17.28 8.43
N LEU A 272 13.22 16.04 8.62
CA LEU A 272 13.64 15.23 9.75
C LEU A 272 14.66 14.20 9.23
N GLU A 273 15.74 14.05 9.95
CA GLU A 273 16.81 13.11 9.64
C GLU A 273 16.88 12.03 10.72
N LYS A 274 17.22 10.82 10.32
CA LYS A 274 17.61 9.77 11.26
C LYS A 274 19.01 10.06 11.79
N SER A 275 19.27 9.63 13.02
CA SER A 275 20.62 9.66 13.57
C SER A 275 21.55 8.71 12.77
N PRO A 276 22.84 9.02 12.67
CA PRO A 276 23.80 8.10 12.05
C PRO A 276 23.79 6.70 12.69
N GLN A 277 23.51 6.62 13.98
CA GLN A 277 23.42 5.36 14.69
C GLN A 277 22.24 4.51 14.18
N ASN A 278 21.07 5.12 14.06
CA ASN A 278 19.87 4.41 13.59
C ASN A 278 20.02 3.97 12.10
N ILE A 279 20.67 4.81 11.28
CA ILE A 279 20.98 4.46 9.87
C ILE A 279 21.90 3.24 9.78
N LEU A 280 22.86 3.10 10.69
CA LEU A 280 23.77 1.96 10.69
C LEU A 280 23.12 0.67 11.20
N GLU A 281 22.04 0.78 11.97
CA GLU A 281 21.28 -0.36 12.47
C GLU A 281 20.26 -0.85 11.45
N GLU A 282 19.76 0.04 10.57
CA GLU A 282 18.86 -0.28 9.47
C GLU A 282 19.59 -1.01 8.33
#